data_0eb30d1b0c54b499bd5e852bd3e9d621
#
_entry.id   0eb30d1b0c54b499bd5e852bd3e9d621
#
_cell.length_a   1.000
_cell.length_b   1.000
_cell.length_c   1.000
_cell.angle_alpha   90.00
_cell.angle_beta   90.00
_cell.angle_gamma   90.00
#
_symmetry.space_group_name_H-M   'P 1'
#
loop_
_entity.id
_entity.type
_entity.pdbx_description
1 polymer ?
#
loop_
_entity_poly.entity_id
_entity_poly.type
_entity_poly.pdbx_seq_one_letter_code
_entity_poly.pdbx_strand_id
1 'polypeptide(L)'
;MTARRGPNQVWVPAVAGYEQDNGTTTIDSIQAKWRDSFTSPVADNWDVTTSLGVTVSQSAGVLTIASGTTAAGYAELLSKQTFRIPFRTMFGIQSGATRQANTHHIVEAVSVDENTGLPDGRHRIAWDIGGAASTTVTQAIYEVQNGGLAPLASAASTIVTTATYMALELEPFADEAYFHARAIDSTAGRVNSYVRHQQIPDPNALYKLRIRSLNHAAWRTISGAVAGTGGVIRLTSTAHGYTGTPTVWVEDLNGVVNVVNGINTAVRGNYAITVVDVNTIELTGTVFGGTYVAGSGRVALGAAPAAINLQFQFVSVQDYAELTAEITAGRGQNVQGQAIGVQLTGASAATTAIGQVVAAGPAAHDAAVSGSPVRIAGRAISAAYTTVATGDVADFISTLQGVQVIRPWQIPELEWSYTAASGGVTNTTDVVLAAAAGAGLRRYITSMTLSNNSATATEVVLKDGSTVIWRGHLPANAPMSEVVFNNPLKTTANAALNFACITTAAAVYVNAQGFTAA
;
A
#
# COMPACT_ATOMS: atom_id res chain seq x y z
N MET A 1 16.05 -4.83 24.65
CA MET A 1 15.63 -3.42 24.40
C MET A 1 14.87 -3.40 23.10
N THR A 2 13.56 -3.36 23.16
CA THR A 2 12.68 -3.39 21.99
C THR A 2 12.89 -2.11 21.19
N ALA A 3 13.47 -2.20 20.01
CA ALA A 3 13.50 -1.09 19.09
C ALA A 3 12.07 -0.83 18.63
N ARG A 4 11.47 0.15 19.22
CA ARG A 4 10.17 0.63 18.78
C ARG A 4 10.38 1.61 17.63
N ARG A 5 9.71 1.39 16.54
CA ARG A 5 9.58 2.37 15.49
C ARG A 5 8.59 3.44 15.94
N GLY A 6 9.08 4.62 16.15
CA GLY A 6 8.30 5.83 16.19
C GLY A 6 8.96 6.83 15.26
N PRO A 7 8.29 7.87 14.79
CA PRO A 7 8.86 8.87 13.93
C PRO A 7 10.10 9.53 14.51
N ASN A 8 10.34 9.36 15.81
CA ASN A 8 11.49 9.90 16.52
C ASN A 8 12.44 8.81 17.05
N GLN A 9 12.29 7.56 16.65
CA GLN A 9 13.17 6.52 17.14
C GLN A 9 14.29 6.25 16.16
N VAL A 10 15.48 6.56 16.62
CA VAL A 10 16.70 6.19 15.93
C VAL A 10 16.77 4.68 15.89
N TRP A 11 16.63 4.17 14.71
CA TRP A 11 16.99 2.80 14.46
C TRP A 11 18.51 2.75 14.38
N VAL A 12 19.09 2.02 15.27
CA VAL A 12 20.51 1.66 15.12
C VAL A 12 20.56 0.72 13.94
N PRO A 13 21.32 1.01 12.88
CA PRO A 13 21.50 0.05 11.81
C PRO A 13 21.83 -1.27 12.46
N ALA A 14 21.18 -2.32 12.01
CA ALA A 14 21.39 -3.62 12.59
C ALA A 14 22.88 -3.89 12.62
N VAL A 15 23.42 -3.62 13.72
CA VAL A 15 24.62 -4.32 14.12
C VAL A 15 24.23 -5.78 14.05
N ALA A 16 25.09 -6.60 13.50
CA ALA A 16 24.78 -8.02 13.29
C ALA A 16 24.29 -8.74 14.56
N GLY A 17 24.41 -8.14 15.72
CA GLY A 17 23.86 -8.62 16.99
C GLY A 17 22.46 -8.12 17.32
N TYR A 18 21.91 -7.17 16.59
CA TYR A 18 20.62 -6.59 16.94
C TYR A 18 19.44 -7.54 16.64
N GLU A 19 19.57 -8.33 15.63
CA GLU A 19 18.59 -9.35 15.26
C GLU A 19 18.62 -10.55 16.21
N GLN A 20 19.76 -10.76 16.87
CA GLN A 20 19.96 -11.86 17.81
C GLN A 20 19.60 -11.52 19.25
N ASP A 21 19.59 -10.23 19.57
CA ASP A 21 19.48 -9.79 20.97
C ASP A 21 18.09 -9.95 21.55
N ASN A 22 17.10 -10.18 20.75
CA ASN A 22 15.75 -10.27 21.23
C ASN A 22 15.21 -11.66 21.43
N GLY A 23 15.84 -12.70 20.92
CA GLY A 23 15.34 -14.07 21.09
C GLY A 23 13.81 -14.22 20.94
N THR A 24 13.16 -13.10 20.65
CA THR A 24 11.73 -12.95 20.49
C THR A 24 11.48 -12.33 19.13
N THR A 25 10.82 -13.06 18.36
CA THR A 25 10.36 -12.88 17.00
C THR A 25 9.56 -11.60 16.69
N THR A 26 9.64 -10.55 17.48
CA THR A 26 8.66 -9.48 17.38
C THR A 26 9.03 -8.31 16.48
N ILE A 27 10.30 -8.17 16.13
CA ILE A 27 10.73 -7.13 15.18
C ILE A 27 11.34 -7.74 13.94
N ASP A 28 11.91 -8.94 14.09
CA ASP A 28 12.51 -9.70 13.01
C ASP A 28 11.49 -10.22 12.00
N SER A 29 10.22 -10.12 12.32
CA SER A 29 9.15 -10.56 11.45
C SER A 29 8.85 -9.61 10.29
N ILE A 30 9.42 -8.40 10.26
CA ILE A 30 9.48 -7.65 9.02
C ILE A 30 10.74 -8.14 8.31
N GLN A 31 10.63 -9.28 7.70
CA GLN A 31 11.68 -9.77 6.85
C GLN A 31 11.85 -8.77 5.70
N ALA A 32 13.09 -8.33 5.51
CA ALA A 32 13.42 -7.60 4.32
C ALA A 32 13.06 -8.51 3.13
N LYS A 33 12.29 -8.00 2.17
CA LYS A 33 12.00 -8.70 0.91
C LYS A 33 13.29 -9.16 0.25
N TRP A 34 14.32 -8.38 0.43
CA TRP A 34 15.65 -8.66 -0.02
C TRP A 34 16.66 -8.04 0.93
N ARG A 35 17.69 -8.79 1.27
CA ARG A 35 18.79 -8.32 2.11
C ARG A 35 20.10 -8.95 1.64
N ASP A 36 21.12 -8.13 1.55
CA ASP A 36 22.50 -8.58 1.43
C ASP A 36 23.30 -8.09 2.62
N SER A 37 23.82 -9.01 3.40
CA SER A 37 24.72 -8.77 4.54
C SER A 37 26.18 -9.04 4.18
N PHE A 38 26.48 -9.19 2.90
CA PHE A 38 27.81 -9.42 2.35
C PHE A 38 28.55 -10.61 2.98
N THR A 39 27.79 -11.64 3.37
CA THR A 39 28.32 -12.92 3.84
C THR A 39 28.51 -13.92 2.72
N SER A 40 27.75 -13.77 1.63
CA SER A 40 27.90 -14.51 0.37
C SER A 40 28.69 -13.69 -0.65
N PRO A 41 29.28 -14.30 -1.70
CA PRO A 41 30.02 -13.57 -2.72
C PRO A 41 29.22 -12.41 -3.30
N VAL A 42 29.84 -11.25 -3.44
CA VAL A 42 29.18 -10.03 -3.96
C VAL A 42 28.53 -10.28 -5.31
N ALA A 43 29.16 -11.09 -6.16
CA ALA A 43 28.66 -11.44 -7.48
C ALA A 43 27.35 -12.25 -7.46
N ASP A 44 26.91 -12.77 -6.33
CA ASP A 44 25.61 -13.47 -6.24
C ASP A 44 24.45 -12.48 -6.36
N ASN A 45 24.58 -11.31 -5.74
CA ASN A 45 23.53 -10.30 -5.63
C ASN A 45 23.78 -9.06 -6.50
N TRP A 46 25.02 -8.84 -6.96
CA TRP A 46 25.43 -7.60 -7.63
C TRP A 46 26.20 -7.88 -8.91
N ASP A 47 25.93 -7.07 -9.92
CA ASP A 47 26.79 -6.91 -11.08
C ASP A 47 27.80 -5.82 -10.75
N VAL A 48 29.09 -6.17 -10.77
CA VAL A 48 30.19 -5.30 -10.32
C VAL A 48 31.02 -4.85 -11.51
N THR A 49 31.20 -3.54 -11.64
CA THR A 49 32.09 -2.93 -12.62
C THR A 49 33.07 -1.99 -11.91
N THR A 50 34.35 -2.12 -12.20
CA THR A 50 35.39 -1.26 -11.63
C THR A 50 36.39 -0.79 -12.69
N SER A 51 37.02 0.33 -12.45
CA SER A 51 38.08 0.84 -13.33
C SER A 51 39.13 1.69 -12.57
N LEU A 52 40.30 1.85 -13.16
CA LEU A 52 41.31 2.85 -12.80
C LEU A 52 41.68 2.88 -11.31
N GLY A 53 42.01 1.72 -10.73
CA GLY A 53 42.54 1.65 -9.38
C GLY A 53 41.48 1.71 -8.26
N VAL A 54 40.20 1.76 -8.61
CA VAL A 54 39.09 1.55 -7.66
C VAL A 54 38.89 0.05 -7.50
N THR A 55 38.77 -0.43 -6.28
CA THR A 55 38.59 -1.86 -6.00
C THR A 55 37.36 -2.12 -5.14
N VAL A 56 36.76 -3.28 -5.36
CA VAL A 56 35.67 -3.81 -4.55
C VAL A 56 36.15 -5.10 -3.91
N SER A 57 36.03 -5.21 -2.62
CA SER A 57 36.42 -6.40 -1.85
C SER A 57 35.37 -6.70 -0.79
N GLN A 58 35.32 -7.93 -0.35
CA GLN A 58 34.42 -8.40 0.70
C GLN A 58 35.20 -9.26 1.69
N SER A 59 34.97 -9.01 2.96
CA SER A 59 35.55 -9.80 4.05
C SER A 59 34.69 -9.71 5.30
N ALA A 60 34.46 -10.83 5.96
CA ALA A 60 33.76 -10.92 7.24
C ALA A 60 32.43 -10.18 7.31
N GLY A 61 31.63 -10.26 6.24
CA GLY A 61 30.32 -9.58 6.18
C GLY A 61 30.41 -8.07 5.93
N VAL A 62 31.54 -7.58 5.46
CA VAL A 62 31.72 -6.17 5.08
C VAL A 62 32.13 -6.08 3.62
N LEU A 63 31.36 -5.34 2.85
CA LEU A 63 31.72 -4.91 1.51
C LEU A 63 32.56 -3.63 1.62
N THR A 64 33.71 -3.61 1.01
CA THR A 64 34.59 -2.43 0.96
C THR A 64 34.79 -1.98 -0.48
N ILE A 65 34.55 -0.71 -0.74
CA ILE A 65 34.88 -0.02 -1.98
C ILE A 65 36.01 0.95 -1.66
N ALA A 66 37.20 0.65 -2.15
CA ALA A 66 38.35 1.52 -2.00
C ALA A 66 38.47 2.42 -3.23
N SER A 67 38.37 3.74 -3.03
CA SER A 67 38.42 4.70 -4.14
C SER A 67 39.76 4.78 -4.84
N GLY A 68 40.84 4.39 -4.17
CA GLY A 68 42.17 4.69 -4.66
C GLY A 68 42.42 6.19 -4.77
N THR A 69 43.44 6.55 -5.56
CA THR A 69 43.85 7.95 -5.80
C THR A 69 43.89 8.32 -7.27
N THR A 70 43.40 7.46 -8.14
CA THR A 70 43.43 7.67 -9.60
C THR A 70 42.21 8.51 -10.05
N ALA A 71 42.47 9.60 -10.76
CA ALA A 71 41.44 10.42 -11.37
C ALA A 71 40.59 9.59 -12.33
N ALA A 72 39.30 9.88 -12.40
CA ALA A 72 38.28 9.21 -13.23
C ALA A 72 38.13 7.70 -12.93
N GLY A 73 38.68 7.20 -11.83
CA GLY A 73 38.42 5.85 -11.34
C GLY A 73 36.99 5.71 -10.88
N TYR A 74 36.37 4.53 -11.05
CA TYR A 74 35.03 4.28 -10.57
C TYR A 74 34.79 2.81 -10.20
N ALA A 75 33.83 2.63 -9.32
CA ALA A 75 33.15 1.35 -9.09
C ALA A 75 31.64 1.56 -9.16
N GLU A 76 30.95 0.59 -9.73
CA GLU A 76 29.50 0.50 -9.77
C GLU A 76 29.06 -0.91 -9.41
N LEU A 77 28.16 -1.04 -8.45
CA LEU A 77 27.46 -2.27 -8.10
C LEU A 77 26.00 -2.06 -8.39
N LEU A 78 25.43 -2.91 -9.24
CA LEU A 78 24.01 -2.88 -9.61
C LEU A 78 23.35 -4.15 -9.08
N SER A 79 22.26 -4.04 -8.32
CA SER A 79 21.58 -5.22 -7.81
C SER A 79 21.00 -6.08 -8.95
N LYS A 80 21.09 -7.40 -8.81
CA LYS A 80 20.43 -8.31 -9.75
C LYS A 80 18.92 -8.32 -9.55
N GLN A 81 18.47 -8.10 -8.31
CA GLN A 81 17.06 -8.00 -7.96
C GLN A 81 16.48 -6.67 -8.40
N THR A 82 15.23 -6.71 -8.88
CA THR A 82 14.42 -5.53 -9.23
C THR A 82 13.30 -5.30 -8.23
N PHE A 83 12.88 -4.05 -8.10
CA PHE A 83 11.85 -3.60 -7.15
C PHE A 83 10.86 -2.67 -7.83
N ARG A 84 9.64 -2.58 -7.31
CA ARG A 84 8.63 -1.59 -7.70
C ARG A 84 8.27 -0.71 -6.51
N ILE A 85 7.99 0.55 -6.77
CA ILE A 85 7.44 1.48 -5.78
C ILE A 85 6.04 1.00 -5.34
N PRO A 86 5.68 1.06 -4.05
CA PRO A 86 6.49 1.59 -2.94
C PRO A 86 7.44 0.56 -2.33
N PHE A 87 8.60 0.99 -1.94
CA PHE A 87 9.54 0.19 -1.15
C PHE A 87 10.35 1.10 -0.21
N ARG A 88 10.99 0.49 0.76
CA ARG A 88 11.99 1.13 1.60
C ARG A 88 13.30 0.40 1.45
N THR A 89 14.36 1.13 1.11
CA THR A 89 15.71 0.55 1.11
C THR A 89 16.59 1.23 2.15
N MET A 90 17.50 0.47 2.72
CA MET A 90 18.46 0.94 3.69
C MET A 90 19.85 0.46 3.34
N PHE A 91 20.79 1.39 3.35
CA PHE A 91 22.20 1.13 3.18
C PHE A 91 22.90 1.34 4.53
N GLY A 92 23.37 0.26 5.12
CA GLY A 92 24.13 0.30 6.36
C GLY A 92 25.63 0.50 6.09
N ILE A 93 26.14 1.70 6.39
CA ILE A 93 27.53 2.09 6.15
C ILE A 93 28.28 2.03 7.46
N GLN A 94 29.41 1.33 7.48
CA GLN A 94 30.24 1.11 8.65
C GLN A 94 31.37 2.11 8.59
N SER A 95 31.87 2.85 8.56
CA SER A 95 32.99 3.79 8.67
C SER A 95 32.63 5.15 8.11
N GLY A 96 33.13 6.11 8.80
CA GLY A 96 32.92 7.50 8.48
C GLY A 96 33.36 7.83 7.06
N ALA A 97 32.40 7.71 6.12
CA ALA A 97 32.59 8.24 4.79
C ALA A 97 32.52 9.76 4.91
N THR A 98 33.65 10.37 5.18
CA THR A 98 33.76 11.82 5.10
C THR A 98 33.60 12.25 3.65
N ARG A 99 32.89 13.34 3.41
CA ARG A 99 32.90 13.94 2.09
C ARG A 99 34.34 14.35 1.75
N GLN A 100 34.79 13.84 0.62
CA GLN A 100 36.09 14.18 0.07
C GLN A 100 35.90 15.01 -1.19
N ALA A 101 36.77 15.97 -1.42
CA ALA A 101 36.87 16.58 -2.73
C ALA A 101 37.21 15.48 -3.75
N ASN A 102 36.65 15.61 -4.93
CA ASN A 102 36.93 14.72 -6.04
C ASN A 102 36.45 13.26 -5.85
N THR A 103 35.49 13.04 -4.97
CA THR A 103 34.88 11.72 -4.79
C THR A 103 33.39 11.85 -4.62
N HIS A 104 32.63 11.00 -5.31
CA HIS A 104 31.20 10.79 -5.08
C HIS A 104 30.96 9.36 -4.66
N HIS A 105 30.38 9.16 -3.49
CA HIS A 105 29.85 7.89 -3.05
C HIS A 105 28.33 7.96 -3.08
N ILE A 106 27.71 7.25 -4.03
CA ILE A 106 26.29 7.37 -4.30
C ILE A 106 25.61 6.05 -3.99
N VAL A 107 24.57 6.08 -3.16
CA VAL A 107 23.67 4.97 -2.92
C VAL A 107 22.30 5.37 -3.42
N GLU A 108 21.68 4.55 -4.26
CA GLU A 108 20.52 4.96 -5.01
C GLU A 108 19.60 3.81 -5.41
N ALA A 109 18.35 4.16 -5.68
CA ALA A 109 17.44 3.35 -6.48
C ALA A 109 17.28 4.03 -7.85
N VAL A 110 17.53 3.29 -8.92
CA VAL A 110 17.56 3.78 -10.29
C VAL A 110 16.62 2.95 -11.16
N SER A 111 15.86 3.62 -12.03
CA SER A 111 15.02 2.92 -12.99
C SER A 111 15.85 2.18 -14.02
N VAL A 112 15.31 1.05 -14.45
CA VAL A 112 15.95 0.19 -15.46
C VAL A 112 15.00 -0.09 -16.61
N ASP A 113 15.56 -0.23 -17.79
CA ASP A 113 14.84 -0.73 -18.96
C ASP A 113 14.41 -2.19 -18.73
N GLU A 114 13.13 -2.48 -18.92
CA GLU A 114 12.55 -3.79 -18.63
C GLU A 114 13.13 -4.93 -19.49
N ASN A 115 13.64 -4.62 -20.68
CA ASN A 115 14.19 -5.63 -21.58
C ASN A 115 15.66 -5.94 -21.31
N THR A 116 16.43 -4.91 -20.94
CA THR A 116 17.87 -5.06 -20.73
C THR A 116 18.27 -5.19 -19.26
N GLY A 117 17.41 -4.73 -18.34
CA GLY A 117 17.71 -4.65 -16.91
C GLY A 117 18.81 -3.66 -16.57
N LEU A 118 19.21 -2.80 -17.50
CA LEU A 118 20.25 -1.79 -17.32
C LEU A 118 19.61 -0.42 -16.97
N PRO A 119 20.30 0.43 -16.21
CA PRO A 119 19.83 1.77 -15.89
C PRO A 119 19.49 2.58 -17.14
N ASP A 120 18.26 3.08 -17.21
CA ASP A 120 17.73 3.84 -18.36
C ASP A 120 17.98 5.36 -18.25
N GLY A 121 18.50 5.83 -17.11
CA GLY A 121 18.81 7.24 -16.86
C GLY A 121 17.59 8.15 -16.70
N ARG A 122 16.40 7.59 -16.49
CA ARG A 122 15.15 8.37 -16.48
C ARG A 122 14.68 8.75 -15.07
N HIS A 123 14.75 7.82 -14.14
CA HIS A 123 14.25 8.03 -12.79
C HIS A 123 15.24 7.54 -11.75
N ARG A 124 15.38 8.31 -10.68
CA ARG A 124 16.32 7.98 -9.61
C ARG A 124 15.95 8.68 -8.31
N ILE A 125 16.19 8.01 -7.19
CA ILE A 125 16.34 8.63 -5.88
C ILE A 125 17.68 8.20 -5.29
N ALA A 126 18.43 9.13 -4.72
CA ALA A 126 19.80 8.87 -4.31
C ALA A 126 20.22 9.68 -3.09
N TRP A 127 21.20 9.13 -2.37
CA TRP A 127 22.08 9.89 -1.50
C TRP A 127 23.47 9.97 -2.15
N ASP A 128 24.02 11.17 -2.26
CA ASP A 128 25.40 11.42 -2.70
C ASP A 128 26.24 11.95 -1.53
N ILE A 129 27.27 11.22 -1.17
CA ILE A 129 28.27 11.58 -0.16
C ILE A 129 29.53 11.97 -0.89
N GLY A 130 29.71 13.24 -1.23
CA GLY A 130 30.93 13.60 -1.95
C GLY A 130 30.86 14.93 -2.69
N GLY A 131 31.72 15.08 -3.66
CA GLY A 131 31.83 16.22 -4.57
C GLY A 131 32.51 17.47 -4.02
N ALA A 132 32.40 17.74 -2.74
CA ALA A 132 33.07 18.86 -2.09
C ALA A 132 33.68 18.41 -0.76
N ALA A 133 34.88 18.86 -0.44
CA ALA A 133 35.51 18.54 0.83
C ALA A 133 34.75 19.15 2.01
N SER A 134 34.59 18.36 3.07
CA SER A 134 34.19 18.87 4.38
C SER A 134 35.10 18.25 5.42
N THR A 135 35.75 19.08 6.19
CA THR A 135 36.71 18.64 7.23
C THR A 135 36.02 18.44 8.58
N THR A 136 34.81 18.93 8.74
CA THR A 136 34.13 18.93 10.04
C THR A 136 32.86 18.09 10.06
N VAL A 137 32.29 17.81 8.91
CA VAL A 137 30.98 17.14 8.83
C VAL A 137 30.88 16.28 7.58
N THR A 138 30.40 15.09 7.70
CA THR A 138 29.93 14.30 6.57
C THR A 138 28.57 14.85 6.17
N GLN A 139 28.44 15.24 4.92
CA GLN A 139 27.15 15.66 4.36
C GLN A 139 26.72 14.68 3.30
N ALA A 140 25.50 14.22 3.40
CA ALA A 140 24.84 13.51 2.34
C ALA A 140 23.87 14.48 1.62
N ILE A 141 23.93 14.47 0.32
CA ILE A 141 23.05 15.26 -0.54
C ILE A 141 21.99 14.31 -1.10
N TYR A 142 20.74 14.62 -0.92
CA TYR A 142 19.68 13.85 -1.58
C TYR A 142 19.46 14.34 -3.00
N GLU A 143 19.15 13.41 -3.88
CA GLU A 143 18.86 13.66 -5.30
C GLU A 143 17.58 12.95 -5.71
N VAL A 144 16.72 13.65 -6.46
CA VAL A 144 15.53 13.09 -7.11
C VAL A 144 15.58 13.41 -8.59
N GLN A 145 15.43 12.40 -9.42
CA GLN A 145 15.30 12.54 -10.87
C GLN A 145 13.97 11.95 -11.33
N ASN A 146 13.25 12.70 -12.14
CA ASN A 146 12.01 12.25 -12.74
C ASN A 146 11.97 12.63 -14.23
N GLY A 147 11.68 11.64 -15.09
CA GLY A 147 11.48 11.85 -16.52
C GLY A 147 12.73 12.20 -17.31
N GLY A 148 13.92 11.89 -16.79
CA GLY A 148 15.17 12.07 -17.52
C GLY A 148 15.76 13.47 -17.49
N LEU A 149 15.25 14.36 -16.65
CA LEU A 149 15.88 15.66 -16.35
C LEU A 149 17.09 15.46 -15.44
N ALA A 150 17.97 16.46 -15.37
CA ALA A 150 19.05 16.43 -14.39
C ALA A 150 18.48 16.34 -12.97
N PRO A 151 19.11 15.57 -12.07
CA PRO A 151 18.59 15.45 -10.73
C PRO A 151 18.54 16.79 -10.00
N LEU A 152 17.44 17.02 -9.29
CA LEU A 152 17.40 18.04 -8.27
C LEU A 152 18.21 17.55 -7.08
N ALA A 153 19.19 18.35 -6.65
CA ALA A 153 20.05 18.03 -5.51
C ALA A 153 19.94 19.10 -4.42
N SER A 154 19.89 18.67 -3.18
CA SER A 154 19.90 19.57 -2.02
C SER A 154 20.70 18.97 -0.87
N ALA A 155 21.39 19.80 -0.12
CA ALA A 155 22.04 19.38 1.11
C ALA A 155 20.99 19.05 2.16
N ALA A 156 20.83 17.78 2.48
CA ALA A 156 19.76 17.30 3.35
C ALA A 156 20.23 17.00 4.76
N SER A 157 21.50 16.66 4.95
CA SER A 157 21.95 16.09 6.21
C SER A 157 23.38 16.50 6.52
N THR A 158 23.58 16.86 7.75
CA THR A 158 24.90 16.98 8.35
C THR A 158 25.13 15.76 9.23
N ILE A 159 26.00 14.85 8.80
CA ILE A 159 26.40 13.68 9.57
C ILE A 159 27.82 13.94 10.06
N VAL A 160 28.07 13.74 11.34
CA VAL A 160 29.37 14.06 11.94
C VAL A 160 30.48 13.15 11.39
N THR A 161 31.64 13.71 11.13
CA THR A 161 32.79 13.03 10.51
C THR A 161 33.32 11.83 11.28
N THR A 162 33.01 11.75 12.57
CA THR A 162 33.41 10.66 13.46
C THR A 162 32.39 9.55 13.57
N ALA A 163 31.34 9.60 12.73
CA ALA A 163 30.31 8.58 12.75
C ALA A 163 30.87 7.19 12.51
N THR A 164 30.65 6.29 13.46
CA THR A 164 31.11 4.90 13.36
C THR A 164 30.17 4.08 12.45
N TYR A 165 28.89 4.43 12.47
CA TYR A 165 27.85 3.80 11.67
C TYR A 165 26.92 4.85 11.11
N MET A 166 26.51 4.63 9.88
CA MET A 166 25.55 5.46 9.17
C MET A 166 24.55 4.58 8.44
N ALA A 167 23.29 4.92 8.50
CA ALA A 167 22.26 4.34 7.65
C ALA A 167 21.65 5.43 6.77
N LEU A 168 21.67 5.20 5.47
CA LEU A 168 20.98 6.02 4.49
C LEU A 168 19.77 5.26 3.98
N GLU A 169 18.61 5.85 4.11
CA GLU A 169 17.34 5.24 3.72
C GLU A 169 16.69 6.03 2.60
N LEU A 170 16.09 5.32 1.67
CA LEU A 170 15.31 5.84 0.56
C LEU A 170 13.95 5.16 0.58
N GLU A 171 12.89 5.96 0.61
CA GLU A 171 11.51 5.48 0.66
C GLU A 171 10.66 6.17 -0.42
N PRO A 172 10.66 5.70 -1.66
CA PRO A 172 9.77 6.21 -2.69
C PRO A 172 8.37 5.64 -2.56
N PHE A 173 7.39 6.54 -2.56
CA PHE A 173 5.96 6.23 -2.62
C PHE A 173 5.37 6.71 -3.96
N ALA A 174 4.08 6.47 -4.15
CA ALA A 174 3.40 6.88 -5.37
C ALA A 174 3.21 8.40 -5.50
N ASP A 175 3.28 9.15 -4.42
CA ASP A 175 3.00 10.59 -4.34
C ASP A 175 4.10 11.41 -3.67
N GLU A 176 5.05 10.76 -3.01
CA GLU A 176 6.15 11.44 -2.33
C GLU A 176 7.36 10.52 -2.13
N ALA A 177 8.53 11.09 -1.87
CA ALA A 177 9.73 10.36 -1.54
C ALA A 177 10.30 10.84 -0.20
N TYR A 178 10.76 9.91 0.60
CA TYR A 178 11.40 10.19 1.88
C TYR A 178 12.86 9.78 1.88
N PHE A 179 13.67 10.61 2.51
CA PHE A 179 15.09 10.40 2.68
C PHE A 179 15.42 10.47 4.16
N HIS A 180 15.95 9.40 4.71
CA HIS A 180 16.44 9.38 6.08
C HIS A 180 17.94 9.16 6.11
N ALA A 181 18.63 9.97 6.88
CA ALA A 181 20.04 9.75 7.19
C ALA A 181 20.20 9.64 8.71
N ARG A 182 20.78 8.56 9.16
CA ARG A 182 20.97 8.28 10.58
C ARG A 182 22.43 7.92 10.83
N ALA A 183 22.99 8.46 11.88
CA ALA A 183 24.35 8.15 12.27
C ALA A 183 24.47 7.95 13.78
N ILE A 184 25.46 7.16 14.18
CA ILE A 184 25.94 7.08 15.56
C ILE A 184 27.33 7.71 15.57
N ASP A 185 27.44 8.78 16.30
CA ASP A 185 28.69 9.47 16.54
C ASP A 185 29.19 9.17 17.96
N SER A 186 30.49 8.96 18.12
CA SER A 186 31.08 8.67 19.42
C SER A 186 31.05 9.85 20.38
N THR A 187 30.94 11.07 19.84
CA THR A 187 30.98 12.32 20.63
C THR A 187 29.60 12.97 20.73
N ALA A 188 28.89 13.11 19.63
CA ALA A 188 27.58 13.77 19.56
C ALA A 188 26.40 12.80 19.81
N GLY A 189 26.67 11.50 19.93
CA GLY A 189 25.65 10.50 20.10
C GLY A 189 24.90 10.20 18.78
N ARG A 190 23.57 10.22 18.82
CA ARG A 190 22.75 9.84 17.66
C ARG A 190 22.36 11.08 16.86
N VAL A 191 22.65 11.07 15.58
CA VAL A 191 22.24 12.11 14.62
C VAL A 191 21.19 11.53 13.71
N ASN A 192 20.12 12.28 13.48
CA ASN A 192 19.01 11.90 12.61
C ASN A 192 18.61 13.07 11.74
N SER A 193 18.49 12.83 10.45
CA SER A 193 18.01 13.79 9.47
C SER A 193 16.93 13.13 8.62
N TYR A 194 15.86 13.87 8.38
CA TYR A 194 14.72 13.43 7.61
C TYR A 194 14.32 14.50 6.61
N VAL A 195 14.12 14.11 5.37
CA VAL A 195 13.64 14.98 4.30
C VAL A 195 12.49 14.32 3.57
N ARG A 196 11.45 15.08 3.33
CA ARG A 196 10.34 14.72 2.45
C ARG A 196 10.44 15.53 1.17
N HIS A 197 10.27 14.86 0.04
CA HIS A 197 10.28 15.50 -1.27
C HIS A 197 9.00 15.14 -2.05
N GLN A 198 8.34 16.14 -2.60
CA GLN A 198 7.10 15.94 -3.36
C GLN A 198 7.34 15.41 -4.79
N GLN A 199 8.55 15.59 -5.31
CA GLN A 199 8.91 15.06 -6.60
C GLN A 199 9.33 13.61 -6.43
N ILE A 200 8.71 12.72 -7.17
CA ILE A 200 8.92 11.28 -7.11
C ILE A 200 9.37 10.75 -8.47
N PRO A 201 10.16 9.68 -8.48
CA PRO A 201 10.38 8.91 -9.69
C PRO A 201 9.10 8.17 -10.11
N ASP A 202 9.02 7.71 -11.37
CA ASP A 202 7.84 7.02 -11.88
C ASP A 202 7.50 5.77 -11.05
N PRO A 203 6.33 5.67 -10.44
CA PRO A 203 5.95 4.52 -9.62
C PRO A 203 5.72 3.23 -10.44
N ASN A 204 5.55 3.33 -11.76
CA ASN A 204 5.33 2.18 -12.64
C ASN A 204 6.62 1.58 -13.16
N ALA A 205 7.75 2.27 -13.05
CA ALA A 205 9.05 1.77 -13.51
C ALA A 205 9.56 0.62 -12.62
N LEU A 206 10.44 -0.20 -13.18
CA LEU A 206 11.26 -1.15 -12.42
C LEU A 206 12.52 -0.44 -11.92
N TYR A 207 12.89 -0.74 -10.69
CA TYR A 207 14.08 -0.17 -10.05
C TYR A 207 15.07 -1.26 -9.66
N LYS A 208 16.34 -0.91 -9.74
CA LYS A 208 17.45 -1.64 -9.10
C LYS A 208 18.15 -0.74 -8.09
N LEU A 209 18.74 -1.35 -7.08
CA LEU A 209 19.65 -0.64 -6.20
C LEU A 209 21.01 -0.53 -6.86
N ARG A 210 21.64 0.62 -6.68
CA ARG A 210 22.97 0.89 -7.22
C ARG A 210 23.85 1.56 -6.17
N ILE A 211 25.07 1.07 -6.05
CA ILE A 211 26.11 1.68 -5.22
C ILE A 211 27.23 2.12 -6.15
N ARG A 212 27.67 3.35 -6.04
CA ARG A 212 28.73 3.90 -6.87
C ARG A 212 29.80 4.59 -6.05
N SER A 213 31.02 4.50 -6.51
CA SER A 213 32.15 5.35 -6.08
C SER A 213 32.80 5.92 -7.33
N LEU A 214 32.85 7.24 -7.45
CA LEU A 214 33.35 7.94 -8.62
C LEU A 214 34.44 8.93 -8.20
N ASN A 215 35.64 8.83 -8.80
CA ASN A 215 36.75 9.74 -8.57
C ASN A 215 36.64 10.95 -9.50
N HIS A 216 35.71 11.83 -9.20
CA HIS A 216 35.35 12.99 -10.02
C HIS A 216 35.06 14.20 -9.13
N ALA A 217 35.30 15.38 -9.68
CA ALA A 217 34.96 16.65 -9.06
C ALA A 217 33.43 16.85 -9.03
N ALA A 218 33.00 17.97 -8.46
CA ALA A 218 31.58 18.31 -8.34
C ALA A 218 30.87 18.33 -9.72
N TRP A 219 29.63 17.87 -9.71
CA TRP A 219 28.75 17.87 -10.87
C TRP A 219 28.53 19.27 -11.46
N ARG A 220 28.48 19.32 -12.80
CA ARG A 220 28.05 20.48 -13.57
C ARG A 220 26.91 20.10 -14.50
N THR A 221 25.97 20.99 -14.66
CA THR A 221 24.83 20.79 -15.54
C THR A 221 25.23 20.92 -17.02
N ILE A 222 24.61 20.14 -17.87
CA ILE A 222 24.68 20.25 -19.30
C ILE A 222 23.50 21.09 -19.75
N SER A 223 23.72 22.16 -20.47
CA SER A 223 22.69 23.04 -21.00
C SER A 223 22.42 22.85 -22.49
N GLY A 224 23.20 22.04 -23.16
CA GLY A 224 23.03 21.72 -24.58
C GLY A 224 23.91 20.57 -25.05
N ALA A 225 23.46 19.87 -26.08
CA ALA A 225 24.26 18.87 -26.76
C ALA A 225 23.94 18.88 -28.27
N VAL A 226 24.96 18.91 -29.09
CA VAL A 226 24.87 18.97 -30.57
C VAL A 226 25.99 18.17 -31.20
N ALA A 227 25.92 17.97 -32.51
CA ALA A 227 27.05 17.44 -33.27
C ALA A 227 28.21 18.47 -33.26
N GLY A 228 29.41 18.03 -32.86
CA GLY A 228 30.62 18.80 -32.83
C GLY A 228 31.50 18.55 -34.07
N THR A 229 32.79 18.85 -33.92
CA THR A 229 33.78 18.70 -35.00
C THR A 229 33.91 17.23 -35.42
N GLY A 230 33.72 16.96 -36.72
CA GLY A 230 33.74 15.58 -37.18
C GLY A 230 32.56 14.71 -36.76
N GLY A 231 31.48 15.32 -36.23
CA GLY A 231 30.26 14.61 -35.84
C GLY A 231 30.31 14.01 -34.43
N VAL A 232 31.30 14.31 -33.62
CA VAL A 232 31.35 13.89 -32.20
C VAL A 232 30.27 14.58 -31.36
N ILE A 233 30.01 14.07 -30.19
CA ILE A 233 29.07 14.71 -29.26
C ILE A 233 29.76 15.94 -28.64
N ARG A 234 29.19 17.13 -28.88
CA ARG A 234 29.57 18.38 -28.24
C ARG A 234 28.57 18.73 -27.18
N LEU A 235 29.05 18.95 -25.96
CA LEU A 235 28.26 19.33 -24.78
C LEU A 235 28.51 20.80 -24.43
N THR A 236 27.45 21.50 -24.06
CA THR A 236 27.52 22.83 -23.46
C THR A 236 27.35 22.72 -21.94
N SER A 237 28.34 23.21 -21.21
CA SER A 237 28.33 23.31 -19.75
C SER A 237 28.98 24.62 -19.35
N THR A 238 28.19 25.60 -18.97
CA THR A 238 28.61 26.99 -18.77
C THR A 238 29.72 27.07 -17.73
N ALA A 239 30.80 27.79 -18.10
CA ALA A 239 31.97 28.04 -17.23
C ALA A 239 32.51 26.75 -16.59
N HIS A 240 32.64 25.67 -17.36
CA HIS A 240 33.03 24.36 -16.82
C HIS A 240 34.43 24.35 -16.18
N GLY A 241 35.34 25.24 -16.59
CA GLY A 241 36.67 25.39 -16.02
C GLY A 241 37.64 24.25 -16.35
N TYR A 242 37.33 23.40 -17.33
CA TYR A 242 38.20 22.30 -17.75
C TYR A 242 39.32 22.84 -18.67
N THR A 243 40.47 22.21 -18.61
CA THR A 243 41.60 22.56 -19.45
C THR A 243 42.26 21.31 -20.03
N GLY A 244 42.89 21.45 -21.20
CA GLY A 244 43.57 20.32 -21.86
C GLY A 244 42.62 19.25 -22.41
N THR A 245 43.00 17.99 -22.26
CA THR A 245 42.24 16.80 -22.73
C THR A 245 41.96 15.87 -21.56
N PRO A 246 41.21 16.31 -20.54
CA PRO A 246 40.95 15.48 -19.37
C PRO A 246 39.87 14.43 -19.68
N THR A 247 39.65 13.54 -18.71
CA THR A 247 38.51 12.61 -18.72
C THR A 247 37.38 13.18 -17.88
N VAL A 248 36.16 13.06 -18.38
CA VAL A 248 34.93 13.43 -17.66
C VAL A 248 34.00 12.23 -17.54
N TRP A 249 33.21 12.20 -16.49
CA TRP A 249 32.03 11.33 -16.41
C TRP A 249 30.82 12.10 -16.90
N VAL A 250 30.05 11.50 -17.80
CA VAL A 250 28.78 12.03 -18.30
C VAL A 250 27.67 11.08 -17.88
N GLU A 251 26.54 11.60 -17.44
CA GLU A 251 25.35 10.80 -17.18
C GLU A 251 24.07 11.61 -17.33
N ASP A 252 22.93 10.90 -17.36
CA ASP A 252 21.59 11.47 -17.43
C ASP A 252 21.35 12.34 -18.67
N LEU A 253 22.14 12.16 -19.72
CA LEU A 253 22.02 12.89 -20.98
C LEU A 253 20.97 12.23 -21.85
N ASN A 254 19.74 12.77 -21.84
CA ASN A 254 18.62 12.17 -22.54
C ASN A 254 18.43 12.72 -23.94
N GLY A 255 17.90 11.86 -24.81
CA GLY A 255 17.68 12.16 -26.21
C GLY A 255 18.94 12.15 -27.07
N VAL A 256 20.13 12.21 -26.48
CA VAL A 256 21.42 12.08 -27.16
C VAL A 256 21.92 10.65 -27.05
N VAL A 257 22.40 10.11 -28.14
CA VAL A 257 22.99 8.77 -28.20
C VAL A 257 24.36 8.82 -28.84
N ASN A 258 25.23 7.90 -28.45
CA ASN A 258 26.47 7.64 -29.16
C ASN A 258 26.21 6.52 -30.18
N VAL A 259 26.42 6.81 -31.46
CA VAL A 259 26.17 5.87 -32.55
C VAL A 259 27.44 5.07 -32.82
N VAL A 260 27.51 3.83 -32.37
CA VAL A 260 28.64 2.92 -32.57
C VAL A 260 28.21 1.81 -33.52
N ASN A 261 28.85 1.73 -34.69
CA ASN A 261 28.51 0.73 -35.74
C ASN A 261 27.02 0.69 -36.07
N GLY A 262 26.34 1.85 -36.11
CA GLY A 262 24.92 1.96 -36.37
C GLY A 262 24.01 1.62 -35.18
N ILE A 263 24.57 1.31 -34.01
CA ILE A 263 23.82 1.02 -32.81
C ILE A 263 23.85 2.25 -31.91
N ASN A 264 22.66 2.65 -31.47
CA ASN A 264 22.50 3.75 -30.50
C ASN A 264 22.78 3.27 -29.07
N THR A 265 23.77 3.87 -28.43
CA THR A 265 24.10 3.61 -27.03
C THR A 265 23.89 4.86 -26.18
N ALA A 266 23.44 4.68 -24.95
CA ALA A 266 23.32 5.80 -24.01
C ALA A 266 24.68 6.45 -23.75
N VAL A 267 24.70 7.79 -23.66
CA VAL A 267 25.90 8.56 -23.33
C VAL A 267 26.06 8.59 -21.81
N ARG A 268 26.74 7.58 -21.30
CA ARG A 268 27.00 7.41 -19.87
C ARG A 268 28.38 6.80 -19.65
N GLY A 269 29.13 7.34 -18.70
CA GLY A 269 30.44 6.83 -18.32
C GLY A 269 31.56 7.84 -18.53
N ASN A 270 32.81 7.33 -18.51
CA ASN A 270 34.01 8.10 -18.72
C ASN A 270 34.27 8.36 -20.20
N TYR A 271 34.54 9.61 -20.54
CA TYR A 271 34.94 10.06 -21.87
C TYR A 271 36.16 10.96 -21.77
N ALA A 272 37.16 10.72 -22.59
CA ALA A 272 38.17 11.72 -22.88
C ALA A 272 37.51 12.88 -23.62
N ILE A 273 37.93 14.09 -23.32
CA ILE A 273 37.35 15.28 -23.96
C ILE A 273 38.38 16.15 -24.63
N THR A 274 37.93 16.91 -25.62
CA THR A 274 38.60 18.11 -26.13
C THR A 274 37.84 19.33 -25.65
N VAL A 275 38.53 20.24 -24.98
CA VAL A 275 37.96 21.55 -24.59
C VAL A 275 37.94 22.45 -25.81
N VAL A 276 36.73 22.87 -26.21
CA VAL A 276 36.54 23.78 -27.36
C VAL A 276 36.65 25.22 -26.94
N ASP A 277 35.96 25.57 -25.87
CA ASP A 277 36.02 26.89 -25.23
C ASP A 277 35.60 26.78 -23.75
N VAL A 278 35.39 27.93 -23.08
CA VAL A 278 35.05 27.99 -21.65
C VAL A 278 33.71 27.34 -21.29
N ASN A 279 32.85 27.13 -22.27
CA ASN A 279 31.48 26.62 -22.09
C ASN A 279 31.23 25.29 -22.82
N THR A 280 32.13 24.88 -23.73
CA THR A 280 31.88 23.72 -24.60
C THR A 280 33.02 22.72 -24.60
N ILE A 281 32.65 21.45 -24.58
CA ILE A 281 33.55 20.30 -24.66
C ILE A 281 33.08 19.31 -25.71
N GLU A 282 33.97 18.57 -26.31
CA GLU A 282 33.68 17.47 -27.24
C GLU A 282 34.10 16.13 -26.64
N LEU A 283 33.20 15.15 -26.70
CA LEU A 283 33.48 13.79 -26.23
C LEU A 283 34.24 13.03 -27.31
N THR A 284 35.52 12.75 -27.06
CA THR A 284 36.39 12.06 -28.01
C THR A 284 35.92 10.63 -28.30
N GLY A 285 35.94 10.23 -29.55
CA GLY A 285 35.59 8.86 -29.94
C GLY A 285 34.10 8.56 -29.93
N THR A 286 33.26 9.59 -29.88
CA THR A 286 31.81 9.45 -29.98
C THR A 286 31.29 9.87 -31.35
N VAL A 287 30.07 9.44 -31.66
CA VAL A 287 29.32 9.90 -32.84
C VAL A 287 27.95 10.38 -32.37
N PHE A 288 27.64 11.65 -32.66
CA PHE A 288 26.39 12.26 -32.21
C PHE A 288 25.18 11.66 -32.95
N GLY A 289 24.16 11.29 -32.19
CA GLY A 289 22.84 10.92 -32.69
C GLY A 289 21.74 11.40 -31.76
N GLY A 290 20.53 11.47 -32.25
CA GLY A 290 19.33 11.85 -31.48
C GLY A 290 19.14 13.36 -31.35
N THR A 291 18.33 13.75 -30.37
CA THR A 291 17.98 15.15 -30.08
C THR A 291 18.05 15.38 -28.57
N TYR A 292 18.83 16.38 -28.16
CA TYR A 292 18.99 16.72 -26.74
C TYR A 292 17.67 17.12 -26.08
N VAL A 293 17.42 16.54 -24.91
CA VAL A 293 16.31 16.93 -24.04
C VAL A 293 16.80 18.03 -23.12
N ALA A 294 16.26 19.22 -23.26
CA ALA A 294 16.65 20.37 -22.43
C ALA A 294 16.48 20.10 -20.94
N GLY A 295 17.48 20.50 -20.15
CA GLY A 295 17.51 20.27 -18.71
C GLY A 295 17.97 18.88 -18.30
N SER A 296 18.33 18.02 -19.24
CA SER A 296 18.94 16.72 -18.94
C SER A 296 20.48 16.80 -18.95
N GLY A 297 21.09 15.81 -18.33
CA GLY A 297 22.54 15.62 -18.35
C GLY A 297 23.33 16.40 -17.31
N ARG A 298 24.35 15.72 -16.81
CA ARG A 298 25.38 16.32 -15.97
C ARG A 298 26.75 15.74 -16.32
N VAL A 299 27.76 16.50 -16.02
CA VAL A 299 29.17 16.16 -16.28
C VAL A 299 30.04 16.46 -15.07
N ALA A 300 30.99 15.59 -14.80
CA ALA A 300 31.98 15.80 -13.72
C ALA A 300 33.38 15.51 -14.24
N LEU A 301 34.34 16.38 -13.90
CA LEU A 301 35.75 16.21 -14.25
C LEU A 301 36.35 15.07 -13.45
N GLY A 302 37.04 14.16 -14.12
CA GLY A 302 37.87 13.15 -13.47
C GLY A 302 38.98 13.82 -12.66
N ALA A 303 39.03 13.57 -11.37
CA ALA A 303 39.96 14.20 -10.46
C ALA A 303 40.45 13.19 -9.43
N ALA A 304 41.71 13.31 -9.04
CA ALA A 304 42.33 12.43 -8.06
C ALA A 304 41.80 12.75 -6.66
N PRO A 305 41.18 11.80 -5.96
CA PRO A 305 40.79 11.99 -4.57
C PRO A 305 41.90 11.67 -3.59
N ALA A 306 41.74 12.01 -2.32
CA ALA A 306 42.37 11.28 -1.26
C ALA A 306 41.78 9.87 -1.20
N ALA A 307 42.59 8.86 -0.92
CA ALA A 307 42.10 7.50 -0.79
C ALA A 307 41.07 7.38 0.35
N ILE A 308 39.96 6.81 0.04
CA ILE A 308 38.87 6.57 1.02
C ILE A 308 38.27 5.19 0.80
N ASN A 309 37.88 4.53 1.88
CA ASN A 309 37.17 3.27 1.86
C ASN A 309 35.73 3.50 2.29
N LEU A 310 34.80 3.20 1.40
CA LEU A 310 33.37 3.11 1.73
C LEU A 310 33.05 1.68 2.09
N GLN A 311 32.54 1.45 3.28
CA GLN A 311 32.26 0.12 3.80
C GLN A 311 30.78 -0.05 4.10
N PHE A 312 30.22 -1.16 3.63
CA PHE A 312 28.83 -1.54 3.87
C PHE A 312 28.77 -2.81 4.70
N GLN A 313 27.90 -2.84 5.69
CA GLN A 313 27.56 -4.04 6.44
C GLN A 313 26.34 -4.75 5.86
N PHE A 314 25.41 -4.00 5.31
CA PHE A 314 24.22 -4.56 4.68
C PHE A 314 23.55 -3.56 3.74
N VAL A 315 22.77 -4.11 2.83
CA VAL A 315 21.73 -3.40 2.08
C VAL A 315 20.44 -4.21 2.23
N SER A 316 19.34 -3.55 2.49
CA SER A 316 18.04 -4.23 2.63
C SER A 316 16.94 -3.46 1.94
N VAL A 317 15.96 -4.20 1.42
CA VAL A 317 14.73 -3.66 0.85
C VAL A 317 13.54 -4.25 1.59
N GLN A 318 12.63 -3.41 2.02
CA GLN A 318 11.35 -3.77 2.58
C GLN A 318 10.25 -3.39 1.58
N ASP A 319 9.33 -4.30 1.33
CA ASP A 319 8.17 -4.04 0.50
C ASP A 319 7.00 -3.58 1.37
N TYR A 320 6.44 -2.42 1.05
CA TYR A 320 5.27 -1.93 1.77
C TYR A 320 4.01 -2.75 1.49
N ALA A 321 3.93 -3.42 0.36
CA ALA A 321 2.81 -4.32 0.06
C ALA A 321 2.81 -5.56 0.97
N GLU A 322 3.98 -6.15 1.19
CA GLU A 322 4.14 -7.26 2.14
C GLU A 322 3.92 -6.78 3.57
N LEU A 323 4.41 -5.59 3.90
CA LEU A 323 4.19 -4.97 5.18
C LEU A 323 2.69 -4.74 5.44
N THR A 324 1.94 -4.31 4.43
CA THR A 324 0.48 -4.17 4.52
C THR A 324 -0.20 -5.54 4.70
N ALA A 325 0.26 -6.57 4.02
CA ALA A 325 -0.25 -7.93 4.17
C ALA A 325 0.07 -8.52 5.55
N GLU A 326 1.27 -8.30 6.07
CA GLU A 326 1.63 -8.71 7.43
C GLU A 326 0.86 -7.96 8.51
N ILE A 327 0.56 -6.71 8.28
CA ILE A 327 -0.33 -5.90 9.10
C ILE A 327 -1.74 -6.48 9.10
N THR A 328 -2.25 -6.86 7.93
CA THR A 328 -3.55 -7.50 7.78
C THR A 328 -3.57 -8.88 8.44
N ALA A 329 -2.45 -9.57 8.49
CA ALA A 329 -2.30 -10.85 9.19
C ALA A 329 -2.13 -10.72 10.73
N GLY A 330 -2.30 -9.54 11.29
CA GLY A 330 -2.34 -9.34 12.75
C GLY A 330 -0.97 -9.24 13.41
N ARG A 331 0.08 -8.98 12.68
CA ARG A 331 1.45 -8.83 13.24
C ARG A 331 1.76 -7.44 13.80
N GLY A 332 0.73 -6.66 14.05
CA GLY A 332 0.74 -5.55 14.99
C GLY A 332 1.81 -4.48 14.80
N GLN A 333 2.08 -4.04 13.58
CA GLN A 333 3.00 -2.94 13.38
C GLN A 333 2.31 -1.68 12.90
N ASN A 334 2.72 -0.57 13.50
CA ASN A 334 2.31 0.75 13.08
C ASN A 334 3.25 1.23 11.97
N VAL A 335 2.80 1.24 10.74
CA VAL A 335 3.50 1.87 9.63
C VAL A 335 2.90 3.25 9.45
N GLN A 336 3.72 4.27 9.58
CA GLN A 336 3.36 5.67 9.37
C GLN A 336 2.22 6.20 10.26
N GLY A 337 2.16 5.75 11.52
CA GLY A 337 1.15 6.24 12.46
C GLY A 337 -0.26 5.73 12.22
N GLN A 338 -0.47 4.84 11.27
CA GLN A 338 -1.73 4.14 11.14
C GLN A 338 -1.84 3.03 12.18
N ALA A 339 -2.92 3.02 12.90
CA ALA A 339 -3.21 1.97 13.87
C ALA A 339 -3.42 0.66 13.12
N ILE A 340 -2.49 -0.24 13.28
CA ILE A 340 -2.62 -1.60 12.80
C ILE A 340 -3.25 -2.40 13.92
N GLY A 341 -4.13 -3.28 13.54
CA GLY A 341 -4.83 -4.11 14.49
C GLY A 341 -3.91 -4.71 15.55
N VAL A 342 -4.21 -4.45 16.80
CA VAL A 342 -3.51 -5.05 17.92
C VAL A 342 -4.00 -6.47 18.05
N GLN A 343 -3.13 -7.44 17.84
CA GLN A 343 -3.43 -8.81 18.21
C GLN A 343 -3.40 -8.88 19.75
N LEU A 344 -4.56 -9.03 20.34
CA LEU A 344 -4.66 -9.40 21.75
C LEU A 344 -4.43 -10.91 21.85
N THR A 345 -3.18 -11.31 22.00
CA THR A 345 -2.85 -12.68 22.38
C THR A 345 -2.86 -12.77 23.89
N GLY A 346 -3.80 -13.49 24.40
CA GLY A 346 -3.85 -13.81 25.80
C GLY A 346 -5.27 -14.13 26.24
N ALA A 347 -5.47 -15.29 26.78
CA ALA A 347 -6.70 -15.70 27.44
C ALA A 347 -6.92 -14.91 28.76
N SER A 348 -6.49 -13.70 28.82
CA SER A 348 -6.84 -12.80 29.89
C SER A 348 -8.17 -12.18 29.55
N ALA A 349 -9.13 -12.35 30.38
CA ALA A 349 -10.41 -11.68 30.31
C ALA A 349 -10.21 -10.15 30.39
N ALA A 350 -9.71 -9.56 29.33
CA ALA A 350 -9.70 -8.12 29.17
C ALA A 350 -11.14 -7.69 28.90
N THR A 351 -11.75 -7.10 29.87
CA THR A 351 -13.11 -6.60 29.84
C THR A 351 -13.31 -5.36 28.98
N THR A 352 -12.32 -4.97 28.21
CA THR A 352 -12.41 -3.86 27.29
C THR A 352 -12.23 -4.40 25.86
N ALA A 353 -13.33 -4.74 25.24
CA ALA A 353 -13.38 -5.11 23.83
C ALA A 353 -13.09 -3.86 22.97
N ILE A 354 -11.86 -3.71 22.58
CA ILE A 354 -11.55 -2.94 21.38
C ILE A 354 -11.94 -3.84 20.21
N GLY A 355 -12.76 -3.34 19.30
CA GLY A 355 -13.31 -4.12 18.21
C GLY A 355 -12.23 -4.97 17.53
N GLN A 356 -12.37 -6.26 17.64
CA GLN A 356 -11.43 -7.23 17.15
C GLN A 356 -11.89 -7.72 15.78
N VAL A 357 -11.08 -7.52 14.76
CA VAL A 357 -11.21 -8.25 13.52
C VAL A 357 -10.30 -9.46 13.60
N VAL A 358 -10.87 -10.62 13.78
CA VAL A 358 -10.13 -11.88 13.80
C VAL A 358 -10.34 -12.58 12.47
N ALA A 359 -9.30 -12.67 11.64
CA ALA A 359 -9.36 -13.43 10.41
C ALA A 359 -9.16 -14.93 10.71
N ALA A 360 -10.07 -15.72 10.22
CA ALA A 360 -10.09 -17.14 10.43
C ALA A 360 -9.51 -17.93 9.27
N GLY A 361 -8.85 -19.01 9.63
CA GLY A 361 -8.54 -20.07 8.69
C GLY A 361 -9.80 -20.86 8.26
N PRO A 362 -9.68 -21.72 7.22
CA PRO A 362 -10.80 -22.50 6.73
C PRO A 362 -11.25 -23.51 7.79
N ALA A 363 -12.40 -23.23 8.39
CA ALA A 363 -13.10 -24.24 9.19
C ALA A 363 -14.07 -24.98 8.27
N ALA A 364 -14.06 -26.31 8.31
CA ALA A 364 -15.07 -27.08 7.61
C ALA A 364 -16.46 -26.77 8.17
N HIS A 365 -17.46 -26.79 7.30
CA HIS A 365 -18.84 -26.68 7.72
C HIS A 365 -19.12 -27.80 8.77
N ASP A 366 -19.71 -27.41 9.90
CA ASP A 366 -20.01 -28.30 11.03
C ASP A 366 -18.81 -28.77 11.86
N ALA A 367 -17.63 -28.18 11.70
CA ALA A 367 -16.53 -28.48 12.60
C ALA A 367 -16.68 -27.72 13.94
N ALA A 368 -16.40 -28.42 15.03
CA ALA A 368 -16.28 -27.77 16.33
C ALA A 368 -15.19 -26.68 16.26
N VAL A 369 -15.55 -25.46 16.61
CA VAL A 369 -14.64 -24.32 16.50
C VAL A 369 -13.59 -24.37 17.59
N SER A 370 -12.41 -24.89 17.23
CA SER A 370 -11.20 -24.75 18.02
C SER A 370 -10.29 -23.76 17.31
N GLY A 371 -10.21 -22.54 17.79
CA GLY A 371 -9.39 -21.49 17.19
C GLY A 371 -10.21 -20.31 16.68
N SER A 372 -9.57 -19.30 16.18
CA SER A 372 -10.14 -18.00 15.89
C SER A 372 -10.54 -17.81 14.42
N PRO A 373 -11.72 -18.26 13.97
CA PRO A 373 -12.27 -17.78 12.72
C PRO A 373 -12.88 -16.38 12.89
N VAL A 374 -12.76 -15.51 11.89
CA VAL A 374 -13.68 -14.39 11.78
C VAL A 374 -15.05 -14.97 11.52
N ARG A 375 -15.89 -14.88 12.51
CA ARG A 375 -17.30 -15.16 12.34
C ARG A 375 -18.01 -13.86 12.03
N ILE A 376 -18.58 -13.76 10.87
CA ILE A 376 -19.72 -12.89 10.68
C ILE A 376 -20.90 -13.72 11.18
N ALA A 377 -21.17 -13.65 12.48
CA ALA A 377 -22.27 -14.38 13.08
C ALA A 377 -23.48 -13.46 13.14
N GLY A 378 -24.59 -13.92 12.58
CA GLY A 378 -25.89 -13.37 12.90
C GLY A 378 -26.31 -13.89 14.29
N ARG A 379 -27.08 -13.09 15.02
CA ARG A 379 -27.72 -13.52 16.25
C ARG A 379 -28.88 -14.47 15.91
N ALA A 380 -28.80 -15.72 16.33
CA ALA A 380 -29.93 -16.64 16.20
C ALA A 380 -30.99 -16.33 17.25
N ILE A 381 -32.23 -16.12 16.79
CA ILE A 381 -33.35 -15.80 17.67
C ILE A 381 -34.59 -16.63 17.32
N SER A 382 -35.37 -16.95 18.33
CA SER A 382 -36.69 -17.61 18.22
C SER A 382 -37.85 -16.70 18.66
N ALA A 383 -37.54 -15.45 19.00
CA ALA A 383 -38.50 -14.46 19.46
C ALA A 383 -38.45 -13.19 18.60
N ALA A 384 -39.43 -12.33 18.72
CA ALA A 384 -39.41 -11.02 18.09
C ALA A 384 -38.17 -10.24 18.54
N TYR A 385 -37.45 -9.65 17.56
CA TYR A 385 -36.33 -8.78 17.86
C TYR A 385 -36.78 -7.41 18.30
N THR A 386 -35.98 -6.78 19.13
CA THR A 386 -36.23 -5.40 19.55
C THR A 386 -35.87 -4.43 18.43
N THR A 387 -36.65 -3.39 18.28
CA THR A 387 -36.31 -2.29 17.37
C THR A 387 -35.07 -1.58 17.86
N VAL A 388 -34.17 -1.24 16.93
CA VAL A 388 -33.04 -0.38 17.22
C VAL A 388 -33.37 1.07 16.92
N ALA A 389 -32.78 2.01 17.63
CA ALA A 389 -32.97 3.42 17.37
C ALA A 389 -32.28 3.86 16.08
N THR A 390 -32.69 4.99 15.53
CA THR A 390 -32.03 5.55 14.34
C THR A 390 -30.57 5.87 14.64
N GLY A 391 -29.66 5.27 13.87
CA GLY A 391 -28.20 5.43 14.05
C GLY A 391 -27.53 4.32 14.85
N ASP A 392 -28.27 3.41 15.44
CA ASP A 392 -27.71 2.26 16.14
C ASP A 392 -27.31 1.14 15.15
N VAL A 393 -26.37 0.30 15.59
CA VAL A 393 -25.95 -0.88 14.84
C VAL A 393 -26.99 -1.99 15.03
N ALA A 394 -27.50 -2.53 13.92
CA ALA A 394 -28.40 -3.68 13.93
C ALA A 394 -27.64 -5.00 13.75
N ASP A 395 -28.04 -6.02 14.51
CA ASP A 395 -27.51 -7.36 14.35
C ASP A 395 -27.99 -8.01 13.05
N PHE A 396 -27.15 -8.82 12.42
CA PHE A 396 -27.61 -9.80 11.44
C PHE A 396 -28.39 -10.90 12.19
N ILE A 397 -29.63 -11.10 11.78
CA ILE A 397 -30.50 -12.08 12.42
C ILE A 397 -30.54 -13.37 11.62
N SER A 398 -30.43 -14.51 12.29
CA SER A 398 -30.60 -15.82 11.70
C SER A 398 -31.61 -16.65 12.48
N THR A 399 -32.16 -17.68 11.83
CA THR A 399 -32.93 -18.73 12.53
C THR A 399 -32.00 -19.59 13.38
N LEU A 400 -32.55 -20.42 14.25
CA LEU A 400 -31.78 -21.41 15.03
C LEU A 400 -31.06 -22.42 14.12
N GLN A 401 -31.50 -22.61 12.88
CA GLN A 401 -30.85 -23.44 11.88
C GLN A 401 -29.76 -22.68 11.08
N GLY A 402 -29.45 -21.43 11.44
CA GLY A 402 -28.42 -20.63 10.77
C GLY A 402 -28.85 -19.97 9.46
N VAL A 403 -30.15 -20.02 9.11
CA VAL A 403 -30.67 -19.34 7.92
C VAL A 403 -30.80 -17.85 8.21
N GLN A 404 -30.22 -17.02 7.37
CA GLN A 404 -30.35 -15.56 7.49
C GLN A 404 -31.81 -15.13 7.29
N VAL A 405 -32.33 -14.33 8.23
CA VAL A 405 -33.67 -13.75 8.12
C VAL A 405 -33.58 -12.46 7.33
N ILE A 406 -34.17 -12.48 6.13
CA ILE A 406 -34.24 -11.32 5.23
C ILE A 406 -35.72 -11.00 5.03
N ARG A 407 -36.09 -9.72 5.05
CA ARG A 407 -37.48 -9.36 4.65
C ARG A 407 -37.78 -9.88 3.24
N PRO A 408 -38.98 -10.39 2.98
CA PRO A 408 -40.20 -10.38 3.79
C PRO A 408 -40.30 -11.54 4.81
N TRP A 409 -39.34 -12.42 4.87
CA TRP A 409 -39.38 -13.62 5.70
C TRP A 409 -39.06 -13.27 7.15
N GLN A 410 -40.00 -13.55 8.02
CA GLN A 410 -39.83 -13.44 9.46
C GLN A 410 -39.30 -14.74 10.04
N ILE A 411 -38.97 -14.75 11.33
CA ILE A 411 -38.74 -15.98 12.05
C ILE A 411 -40.04 -16.82 12.05
N PRO A 412 -39.98 -18.14 11.77
CA PRO A 412 -41.15 -18.98 11.62
C PRO A 412 -42.10 -18.93 12.81
N GLU A 413 -41.56 -18.72 14.01
CA GLU A 413 -42.33 -18.65 15.25
C GLU A 413 -43.23 -17.40 15.34
N LEU A 414 -43.02 -16.42 14.48
CA LEU A 414 -43.83 -15.21 14.41
C LEU A 414 -44.79 -15.20 13.21
N GLU A 415 -44.77 -16.24 12.39
CA GLU A 415 -45.73 -16.42 11.32
C GLU A 415 -47.07 -16.85 11.90
N TRP A 416 -48.13 -16.46 11.24
CA TRP A 416 -49.48 -16.87 11.58
C TRP A 416 -50.25 -17.23 10.31
N SER A 417 -51.21 -18.14 10.46
CA SER A 417 -52.14 -18.50 9.44
C SER A 417 -53.55 -18.58 10.02
N TYR A 418 -54.53 -18.34 9.18
CA TYR A 418 -55.94 -18.51 9.47
C TYR A 418 -56.59 -19.34 8.39
N THR A 419 -57.42 -20.29 8.79
CA THR A 419 -58.25 -21.08 7.89
C THR A 419 -59.70 -20.95 8.30
N ALA A 420 -60.56 -20.64 7.34
CA ALA A 420 -61.98 -20.49 7.59
C ALA A 420 -62.60 -21.79 8.15
N ALA A 421 -63.50 -21.63 9.09
CA ALA A 421 -64.33 -22.72 9.59
C ALA A 421 -65.28 -23.22 8.51
N SER A 422 -65.76 -24.46 8.66
CA SER A 422 -66.78 -25.04 7.79
C SER A 422 -68.02 -24.12 7.71
N GLY A 423 -68.50 -23.88 6.51
CA GLY A 423 -69.58 -22.92 6.25
C GLY A 423 -69.07 -21.50 5.95
N GLY A 424 -67.82 -21.19 6.16
CA GLY A 424 -67.24 -19.86 5.90
C GLY A 424 -67.78 -18.77 6.82
N VAL A 425 -67.50 -17.52 6.48
CA VAL A 425 -67.98 -16.32 7.15
C VAL A 425 -69.36 -15.96 6.51
N THR A 426 -70.40 -16.02 7.29
CA THR A 426 -71.83 -15.90 6.78
C THR A 426 -72.49 -14.63 7.20
N ASN A 427 -71.92 -13.77 7.97
CA ASN A 427 -72.55 -12.57 8.52
C ASN A 427 -71.61 -11.35 8.53
N THR A 428 -72.10 -10.23 8.98
CA THR A 428 -71.38 -8.97 9.07
C THR A 428 -70.60 -8.82 10.36
N THR A 429 -70.56 -9.82 11.22
CA THR A 429 -69.80 -9.84 12.43
C THR A 429 -68.35 -10.11 12.11
N ASP A 430 -67.45 -9.39 12.75
CA ASP A 430 -66.04 -9.53 12.56
C ASP A 430 -65.53 -10.91 13.00
N VAL A 431 -64.78 -11.57 12.14
CA VAL A 431 -64.03 -12.78 12.45
C VAL A 431 -62.58 -12.41 12.62
N VAL A 432 -61.98 -12.82 13.73
CA VAL A 432 -60.59 -12.55 14.04
C VAL A 432 -59.72 -13.47 13.21
N LEU A 433 -58.98 -12.92 12.23
CA LEU A 433 -57.97 -13.66 11.46
C LEU A 433 -56.69 -13.86 12.31
N ALA A 434 -56.31 -12.82 13.00
CA ALA A 434 -55.19 -12.88 13.94
C ALA A 434 -55.49 -12.00 15.16
N ALA A 435 -55.41 -12.58 16.36
CA ALA A 435 -55.64 -11.85 17.61
C ALA A 435 -54.56 -10.75 17.81
N ALA A 436 -54.88 -9.77 18.64
CA ALA A 436 -53.91 -8.73 19.02
C ALA A 436 -52.57 -9.36 19.49
N ALA A 437 -51.46 -8.81 19.03
CA ALA A 437 -50.13 -9.40 19.23
C ALA A 437 -49.45 -8.99 20.53
N GLY A 438 -50.02 -8.01 21.24
CA GLY A 438 -49.39 -7.44 22.42
C GLY A 438 -48.80 -6.04 22.17
N ALA A 439 -48.41 -5.39 23.25
CA ALA A 439 -47.89 -4.02 23.19
C ALA A 439 -46.70 -3.89 22.26
N GLY A 440 -46.71 -2.90 21.37
CA GLY A 440 -45.66 -2.62 20.40
C GLY A 440 -45.65 -3.53 19.17
N LEU A 441 -46.40 -4.63 19.14
CA LEU A 441 -46.45 -5.58 18.03
C LEU A 441 -47.68 -5.36 17.13
N ARG A 442 -47.51 -5.64 15.83
CA ARG A 442 -48.51 -5.50 14.77
C ARG A 442 -48.70 -6.81 14.04
N ARG A 443 -49.87 -7.00 13.48
CA ARG A 443 -50.17 -8.08 12.55
C ARG A 443 -49.99 -7.59 11.11
N TYR A 444 -49.20 -8.32 10.34
CA TYR A 444 -48.98 -8.11 8.93
C TYR A 444 -49.62 -9.24 8.15
N ILE A 445 -50.44 -8.93 7.14
CA ILE A 445 -50.97 -9.93 6.22
C ILE A 445 -50.24 -9.86 4.89
N THR A 446 -49.77 -10.99 4.40
CA THR A 446 -49.01 -11.12 3.15
C THR A 446 -49.85 -11.60 2.01
N SER A 447 -50.76 -12.52 2.28
CA SER A 447 -51.69 -13.02 1.29
C SER A 447 -52.95 -13.58 1.92
N MET A 448 -53.99 -13.69 1.12
CA MET A 448 -55.20 -14.43 1.46
C MET A 448 -55.82 -15.06 0.22
N THR A 449 -56.51 -16.15 0.40
CA THR A 449 -57.38 -16.73 -0.61
C THR A 449 -58.83 -16.55 -0.19
N LEU A 450 -59.68 -16.21 -1.15
CA LEU A 450 -61.12 -15.92 -0.95
C LEU A 450 -61.95 -16.71 -1.94
N SER A 451 -63.07 -17.28 -1.47
CA SER A 451 -64.11 -17.80 -2.34
C SER A 451 -65.45 -17.51 -1.72
N ASN A 452 -66.48 -17.31 -2.53
CA ASN A 452 -67.84 -17.15 -2.06
C ASN A 452 -68.69 -18.33 -2.55
N ASN A 453 -69.14 -19.15 -1.63
CA ASN A 453 -69.89 -20.37 -1.93
C ASN A 453 -71.41 -20.12 -1.79
N SER A 454 -71.88 -18.88 -1.81
CA SER A 454 -73.32 -18.53 -1.76
C SER A 454 -73.78 -17.87 -3.03
N ALA A 455 -75.10 -17.92 -3.28
CA ALA A 455 -75.71 -17.20 -4.36
C ALA A 455 -75.81 -15.69 -4.09
N THR A 456 -75.28 -15.18 -2.99
CA THR A 456 -75.33 -13.77 -2.60
C THR A 456 -73.95 -13.14 -2.81
N ALA A 457 -73.86 -12.13 -3.67
CA ALA A 457 -72.64 -11.32 -3.82
C ALA A 457 -72.41 -10.49 -2.55
N THR A 458 -71.16 -10.28 -2.19
CA THR A 458 -70.81 -9.53 -0.98
C THR A 458 -69.58 -8.70 -1.17
N GLU A 459 -69.47 -7.57 -0.50
CA GLU A 459 -68.21 -6.92 -0.21
C GLU A 459 -67.60 -7.58 1.01
N VAL A 460 -66.28 -7.74 0.98
CA VAL A 460 -65.50 -8.24 2.09
C VAL A 460 -64.50 -7.19 2.53
N VAL A 461 -64.21 -7.13 3.81
CA VAL A 461 -63.31 -6.14 4.39
C VAL A 461 -62.30 -6.77 5.32
N LEU A 462 -61.08 -6.25 5.26
CA LEU A 462 -60.09 -6.44 6.32
C LEU A 462 -60.12 -5.20 7.22
N LYS A 463 -60.02 -5.44 8.52
CA LYS A 463 -60.07 -4.40 9.53
C LYS A 463 -58.89 -4.49 10.48
N ASP A 464 -58.37 -3.31 10.83
CA ASP A 464 -57.47 -3.07 11.97
C ASP A 464 -58.35 -2.75 13.18
N GLY A 465 -58.53 -3.70 14.05
CA GLY A 465 -59.57 -3.62 15.07
C GLY A 465 -60.94 -3.43 14.42
N SER A 466 -61.54 -2.27 14.52
CA SER A 466 -62.82 -1.89 13.88
C SER A 466 -62.63 -1.09 12.59
N THR A 467 -61.43 -0.62 12.27
CA THR A 467 -61.16 0.27 11.15
C THR A 467 -60.87 -0.51 9.88
N VAL A 468 -61.59 -0.25 8.81
CA VAL A 468 -61.37 -0.91 7.51
C VAL A 468 -60.09 -0.44 6.88
N ILE A 469 -59.21 -1.40 6.57
CA ILE A 469 -57.90 -1.15 5.92
C ILE A 469 -57.84 -1.68 4.48
N TRP A 470 -58.75 -2.56 4.08
CA TRP A 470 -58.86 -3.09 2.72
C TRP A 470 -60.28 -3.54 2.42
N ARG A 471 -60.70 -3.45 1.16
CA ARG A 471 -62.00 -3.89 0.65
C ARG A 471 -61.86 -4.67 -0.64
N GLY A 472 -62.68 -5.70 -0.80
CA GLY A 472 -62.84 -6.45 -2.03
C GLY A 472 -64.28 -6.78 -2.30
N HIS A 473 -64.66 -7.03 -3.54
CA HIS A 473 -66.03 -7.47 -3.93
C HIS A 473 -65.96 -8.91 -4.45
N LEU A 474 -66.74 -9.80 -3.88
CA LEU A 474 -66.92 -11.16 -4.31
C LEU A 474 -68.26 -11.39 -4.93
N PRO A 475 -68.35 -11.73 -6.22
CA PRO A 475 -69.65 -12.13 -6.86
C PRO A 475 -70.24 -13.35 -6.17
N ALA A 476 -71.51 -13.61 -6.45
CA ALA A 476 -72.13 -14.86 -6.08
C ALA A 476 -71.41 -16.05 -6.71
N ASN A 477 -71.24 -17.15 -5.95
CA ASN A 477 -70.57 -18.35 -6.37
C ASN A 477 -69.10 -18.11 -6.92
N ALA A 478 -68.43 -17.12 -6.35
CA ALA A 478 -67.09 -16.78 -6.78
C ALA A 478 -66.13 -17.94 -6.48
N PRO A 479 -65.35 -18.41 -7.49
CA PRO A 479 -64.31 -19.42 -7.25
C PRO A 479 -63.20 -18.85 -6.35
N MET A 480 -62.34 -19.72 -5.86
CA MET A 480 -61.20 -19.31 -5.07
C MET A 480 -60.30 -18.39 -5.90
N SER A 481 -59.98 -17.24 -5.33
CA SER A 481 -59.00 -16.28 -5.86
C SER A 481 -58.00 -15.90 -4.79
N GLU A 482 -56.78 -15.67 -5.22
CA GLU A 482 -55.69 -15.25 -4.34
C GLU A 482 -55.50 -13.73 -4.41
N VAL A 483 -55.29 -13.14 -3.26
CA VAL A 483 -54.90 -11.74 -3.09
C VAL A 483 -53.53 -11.71 -2.40
N VAL A 484 -52.53 -11.22 -3.11
CA VAL A 484 -51.15 -11.05 -2.59
C VAL A 484 -50.89 -9.57 -2.33
N PHE A 485 -50.40 -9.29 -1.16
CA PHE A 485 -49.99 -7.93 -0.77
C PHE A 485 -48.49 -7.81 -0.91
N ASN A 486 -47.97 -7.26 -2.02
CA ASN A 486 -46.54 -7.02 -2.22
C ASN A 486 -45.96 -6.13 -1.12
N ASN A 487 -46.74 -5.17 -0.63
CA ASN A 487 -46.48 -4.47 0.63
C ASN A 487 -47.50 -5.01 1.65
N PRO A 488 -47.09 -5.81 2.64
CA PRO A 488 -48.00 -6.38 3.62
C PRO A 488 -48.82 -5.29 4.31
N LEU A 489 -50.13 -5.49 4.35
CA LEU A 489 -51.00 -4.62 5.14
C LEU A 489 -50.76 -4.91 6.62
N LYS A 490 -50.82 -3.86 7.45
CA LYS A 490 -50.51 -3.98 8.87
C LYS A 490 -51.59 -3.37 9.74
N THR A 491 -51.76 -3.93 10.92
CA THR A 491 -52.58 -3.33 11.97
C THR A 491 -51.82 -2.22 12.71
N THR A 492 -52.54 -1.43 13.47
CA THR A 492 -51.93 -0.65 14.57
C THR A 492 -51.37 -1.59 15.64
N ALA A 493 -50.48 -1.08 16.49
CA ALA A 493 -49.86 -1.89 17.56
C ALA A 493 -50.98 -2.40 18.52
N ASN A 494 -50.87 -3.68 18.88
CA ASN A 494 -51.80 -4.36 19.77
C ASN A 494 -53.26 -4.39 19.29
N ALA A 495 -53.49 -4.34 17.98
CA ALA A 495 -54.83 -4.49 17.41
C ALA A 495 -55.00 -5.87 16.74
N ALA A 496 -56.20 -6.42 16.76
CA ALA A 496 -56.53 -7.63 16.05
C ALA A 496 -56.76 -7.33 14.54
N LEU A 497 -56.37 -8.26 13.68
CA LEU A 497 -56.72 -8.26 12.26
C LEU A 497 -58.01 -9.01 12.09
N ASN A 498 -59.06 -8.33 11.64
CA ASN A 498 -60.39 -8.87 11.49
C ASN A 498 -60.82 -8.92 10.02
N PHE A 499 -61.77 -9.82 9.73
CA PHE A 499 -62.41 -9.97 8.44
C PHE A 499 -63.91 -9.98 8.64
N ALA A 500 -64.63 -9.37 7.73
CA ALA A 500 -66.11 -9.45 7.71
C ALA A 500 -66.68 -9.43 6.28
N CYS A 501 -67.86 -10.05 6.09
CA CYS A 501 -68.73 -9.82 4.95
C CYS A 501 -69.64 -8.63 5.25
N ILE A 502 -69.88 -7.79 4.28
CA ILE A 502 -70.77 -6.66 4.47
C ILE A 502 -72.26 -7.03 4.22
N THR A 503 -72.48 -8.16 3.52
CA THR A 503 -73.84 -8.63 3.18
C THR A 503 -74.14 -9.90 3.97
N THR A 504 -75.28 -9.97 4.64
CA THR A 504 -75.80 -11.18 5.29
C THR A 504 -76.11 -12.27 4.29
N ALA A 505 -76.03 -13.54 4.72
CA ALA A 505 -76.19 -14.73 3.92
C ALA A 505 -75.16 -14.99 2.79
N ALA A 506 -74.09 -14.26 2.76
CA ALA A 506 -72.89 -14.66 2.03
C ALA A 506 -72.20 -15.84 2.78
N ALA A 507 -71.44 -16.68 2.07
CA ALA A 507 -70.66 -17.76 2.65
C ALA A 507 -69.22 -17.68 2.09
N VAL A 508 -68.43 -16.85 2.71
CA VAL A 508 -67.08 -16.56 2.24
C VAL A 508 -66.03 -17.38 3.02
N TYR A 509 -65.30 -18.22 2.30
CA TYR A 509 -64.13 -18.89 2.84
C TYR A 509 -62.92 -17.98 2.65
N VAL A 510 -62.28 -17.62 3.75
CA VAL A 510 -61.04 -16.85 3.78
C VAL A 510 -59.95 -17.68 4.44
N ASN A 511 -58.84 -17.89 3.73
CA ASN A 511 -57.60 -18.38 4.36
C ASN A 511 -56.59 -17.26 4.21
N ALA A 512 -55.90 -16.97 5.27
CA ALA A 512 -54.95 -15.85 5.30
C ALA A 512 -53.65 -16.26 6.00
N GLN A 513 -52.57 -15.62 5.60
CA GLN A 513 -51.26 -15.83 6.22
C GLN A 513 -50.52 -14.52 6.34
N GLY A 514 -49.62 -14.48 7.30
CA GLY A 514 -48.84 -13.30 7.58
C GLY A 514 -47.86 -13.49 8.71
N PHE A 515 -47.38 -12.42 9.24
CA PHE A 515 -46.41 -12.44 10.33
C PHE A 515 -46.65 -11.35 11.35
N THR A 516 -45.95 -11.48 12.48
CA THR A 516 -45.96 -10.50 13.56
C THR A 516 -44.63 -9.77 13.64
N ALA A 517 -44.65 -8.43 13.72
CA ALA A 517 -43.46 -7.63 13.93
C ALA A 517 -43.82 -6.34 14.70
N ALA A 518 -42.80 -5.62 15.14
CA ALA A 518 -42.95 -4.32 15.79
C ALA A 518 -43.38 -3.19 14.83
#